data_50dd9cff1c0aa3e866f9b73d4d45a9c5
#
_entry.id   50dd9cff1c0aa3e866f9b73d4d45a9c5
#
_cell.length_a   1.000
_cell.length_b   1.000
_cell.length_c   1.000
_cell.angle_alpha   90.00
_cell.angle_beta   90.00
_cell.angle_gamma   90.00
#
_symmetry.space_group_name_H-M   'P 1'
#
loop_
_entity.id
_entity.type
_entity.pdbx_description
1 polymer ?
#
loop_
_entity_poly.entity_id
_entity_poly.type
_entity_poly.pdbx_seq_one_letter_code
_entity_poly.pdbx_strand_id
1 'polypeptide(L)'
;MRLTQNKIEEITLPILGEEGLPLINQLYGKENVSEFDLAKKTKLDIKVVRKMLYLLYNNNLISFNRKKDKEKGWYIYYWTIIPDNIRFIYFKRKREQLVRLNEKMLEEEKELFFICPNDCVRLNFDQGMDFEFHCPECG
;
A
#
# COMPACT_ATOMS: atom_id res chain seq x y z
N MET A 1 -10.34 -16.03 -4.54
CA MET A 1 -9.60 -15.65 -3.31
C MET A 1 -10.55 -14.96 -2.34
N ARG A 2 -10.59 -15.40 -1.10
CA ARG A 2 -11.36 -14.72 -0.05
C ARG A 2 -10.59 -13.44 0.37
N LEU A 3 -11.28 -12.31 0.34
CA LEU A 3 -10.71 -11.03 0.76
C LEU A 3 -10.72 -10.98 2.30
N THR A 4 -9.54 -10.97 2.90
CA THR A 4 -9.37 -10.82 4.35
C THR A 4 -8.97 -9.38 4.68
N GLN A 5 -9.21 -8.96 5.90
CA GLN A 5 -8.84 -7.65 6.39
C GLN A 5 -7.33 -7.36 6.16
N ASN A 6 -6.46 -8.31 6.50
CA ASN A 6 -5.02 -8.17 6.33
C ASN A 6 -4.61 -7.88 4.87
N LYS A 7 -5.29 -8.46 3.88
CA LYS A 7 -5.01 -8.18 2.47
C LYS A 7 -5.44 -6.78 2.03
N ILE A 8 -6.52 -6.27 2.61
CA ILE A 8 -6.95 -4.90 2.37
C ILE A 8 -5.96 -3.93 2.99
N GLU A 9 -5.52 -4.19 4.22
CA GLU A 9 -4.49 -3.40 4.91
C GLU A 9 -3.17 -3.38 4.12
N GLU A 10 -2.70 -4.54 3.61
CA GLU A 10 -1.51 -4.64 2.76
C GLU A 10 -1.59 -3.74 1.50
N ILE A 11 -2.78 -3.61 0.91
CA ILE A 11 -3.00 -2.77 -0.27
C ILE A 11 -3.10 -1.29 0.10
N THR A 12 -3.75 -0.97 1.20
CA THR A 12 -4.07 0.41 1.60
C THR A 12 -2.96 1.09 2.38
N LEU A 13 -2.13 0.33 3.09
CA LEU A 13 -1.01 0.85 3.89
C LEU A 13 -0.04 1.74 3.09
N PRO A 14 0.42 1.38 1.87
CA PRO A 14 1.27 2.25 1.06
C PRO A 14 0.60 3.55 0.59
N ILE A 15 -0.74 3.59 0.61
CA ILE A 15 -1.54 4.73 0.14
C ILE A 15 -1.84 5.70 1.28
N LEU A 16 -2.25 5.18 2.43
CA LEU A 16 -2.71 5.95 3.57
C LEU A 16 -1.70 6.06 4.72
N GLY A 17 -0.72 5.15 4.77
CA GLY A 17 0.12 4.97 5.94
C GLY A 17 -0.64 4.28 7.10
N GLU A 18 0.04 4.14 8.23
CA GLU A 18 -0.52 3.51 9.43
C GLU A 18 -1.73 4.27 10.00
N GLU A 19 -1.76 5.58 9.84
CA GLU A 19 -2.86 6.44 10.28
C GLU A 19 -4.21 6.11 9.61
N GLY A 20 -4.16 5.48 8.43
CA GLY A 20 -5.34 5.05 7.69
C GLY A 20 -5.94 3.72 8.13
N LEU A 21 -5.24 2.91 8.92
CA LEU A 21 -5.73 1.59 9.34
C LEU A 21 -7.06 1.64 10.13
N PRO A 22 -7.28 2.56 11.07
CA PRO A 22 -8.56 2.69 11.75
C PRO A 22 -9.72 2.95 10.79
N LEU A 23 -9.49 3.75 9.73
CA LEU A 23 -10.49 4.05 8.71
C LEU A 23 -10.87 2.79 7.92
N ILE A 24 -9.88 2.02 7.49
CA ILE A 24 -10.08 0.77 6.76
C ILE A 24 -10.85 -0.24 7.60
N ASN A 25 -10.52 -0.36 8.88
CA ASN A 25 -11.20 -1.26 9.81
C ASN A 25 -12.68 -0.90 9.99
N GLN A 26 -13.04 0.37 9.91
CA GLN A 26 -14.44 0.81 9.98
C GLN A 26 -15.19 0.61 8.67
N LEU A 27 -14.51 0.61 7.54
CA LEU A 27 -15.11 0.35 6.22
C LEU A 27 -15.24 -1.15 5.92
N TYR A 28 -14.36 -1.99 6.49
CA TYR A 28 -14.36 -3.42 6.23
C TYR A 28 -15.69 -4.09 6.60
N GLY A 29 -16.25 -4.83 5.65
CA GLY A 29 -17.50 -5.57 5.85
C GLY A 29 -18.76 -4.70 5.99
N LYS A 30 -18.66 -3.40 5.69
CA LYS A 30 -19.79 -2.47 5.74
C LYS A 30 -19.99 -1.78 4.40
N GLU A 31 -21.23 -1.43 4.13
CA GLU A 31 -21.62 -0.68 2.94
C GLU A 31 -22.26 0.64 3.33
N ASN A 32 -22.11 1.64 2.48
CA ASN A 32 -22.72 2.97 2.62
C ASN A 32 -22.44 3.62 4.00
N VAL A 33 -21.17 3.64 4.40
CA VAL A 33 -20.74 4.26 5.66
C VAL A 33 -20.56 5.76 5.45
N SER A 34 -21.24 6.57 6.28
CA SER A 34 -21.14 8.03 6.25
C SER A 34 -19.74 8.50 6.65
N GLU A 35 -19.23 9.54 5.95
CA GLU A 35 -17.97 10.17 6.31
C GLU A 35 -17.96 10.73 7.75
N PHE A 36 -19.10 11.20 8.24
CA PHE A 36 -19.25 11.68 9.62
C PHE A 36 -19.16 10.55 10.65
N ASP A 37 -19.76 9.39 10.34
CA ASP A 37 -19.65 8.20 11.19
C ASP A 37 -18.23 7.67 11.24
N LEU A 38 -17.52 7.71 10.09
CA LEU A 38 -16.12 7.35 10.03
C LEU A 38 -15.26 8.27 10.90
N ALA A 39 -15.44 9.59 10.79
CA ALA A 39 -14.72 10.57 11.60
C ALA A 39 -14.98 10.36 13.09
N LYS A 40 -16.23 10.13 13.47
CA LYS A 40 -16.62 9.89 14.87
C LYS A 40 -16.00 8.61 15.45
N LYS A 41 -16.03 7.51 14.68
CA LYS A 41 -15.52 6.20 15.12
C LYS A 41 -14.00 6.12 15.15
N THR A 42 -13.34 6.78 14.20
CA THR A 42 -11.87 6.82 14.13
C THR A 42 -11.27 7.90 15.03
N LYS A 43 -12.08 8.82 15.54
CA LYS A 43 -11.66 10.01 16.31
C LYS A 43 -10.69 10.93 15.52
N LEU A 44 -10.78 10.89 14.19
CA LEU A 44 -10.01 11.73 13.29
C LEU A 44 -10.83 12.95 12.88
N ASP A 45 -10.13 14.04 12.56
CA ASP A 45 -10.78 15.21 11.97
C ASP A 45 -11.43 14.86 10.63
N ILE A 46 -12.63 15.42 10.39
CA ILE A 46 -13.38 15.14 9.15
C ILE A 46 -12.60 15.50 7.88
N LYS A 47 -11.73 16.52 7.93
CA LYS A 47 -10.89 16.91 6.80
C LYS A 47 -9.84 15.83 6.49
N VAL A 48 -9.27 15.23 7.53
CA VAL A 48 -8.31 14.12 7.38
C VAL A 48 -9.01 12.90 6.81
N VAL A 49 -10.17 12.54 7.34
CA VAL A 49 -10.99 11.42 6.83
C VAL A 49 -11.33 11.63 5.34
N ARG A 50 -11.79 12.80 4.96
CA ARG A 50 -12.09 13.13 3.55
C ARG A 50 -10.86 12.98 2.66
N LYS A 51 -9.71 13.48 3.08
CA LYS A 51 -8.45 13.34 2.35
C LYS A 51 -8.09 11.87 2.11
N MET A 52 -8.19 11.05 3.15
CA MET A 52 -7.94 9.61 3.05
C MET A 52 -8.93 8.90 2.13
N LEU A 53 -10.22 9.22 2.24
CA LEU A 53 -11.26 8.68 1.36
C LEU A 53 -11.03 9.06 -0.10
N TYR A 54 -10.65 10.28 -0.41
CA TYR A 54 -10.31 10.69 -1.77
C TYR A 54 -9.07 9.98 -2.31
N LEU A 55 -8.05 9.74 -1.49
CA LEU A 55 -6.89 8.94 -1.89
C LEU A 55 -7.29 7.50 -2.25
N LEU A 56 -8.14 6.87 -1.46
CA LEU A 56 -8.66 5.54 -1.75
C LEU A 56 -9.54 5.53 -3.02
N TYR A 57 -10.37 6.54 -3.19
CA TYR A 57 -11.23 6.69 -4.35
C TYR A 57 -10.42 6.87 -5.64
N ASN A 58 -9.40 7.72 -5.62
CA ASN A 58 -8.49 7.95 -6.76
C ASN A 58 -7.71 6.69 -7.15
N ASN A 59 -7.52 5.76 -6.21
CA ASN A 59 -6.95 4.43 -6.46
C ASN A 59 -8.00 3.37 -6.80
N ASN A 60 -9.27 3.76 -7.03
CA ASN A 60 -10.38 2.88 -7.35
C ASN A 60 -10.66 1.76 -6.31
N LEU A 61 -10.31 1.98 -5.04
CA LEU A 61 -10.50 1.00 -3.97
C LEU A 61 -11.87 1.09 -3.30
N ILE A 62 -12.48 2.28 -3.35
CA ILE A 62 -13.78 2.57 -2.77
C ILE A 62 -14.67 3.32 -3.77
N SER A 63 -15.97 3.22 -3.57
CA SER A 63 -16.98 4.03 -4.25
C SER A 63 -17.80 4.83 -3.25
N PHE A 64 -18.54 5.79 -3.74
CA PHE A 64 -19.46 6.57 -2.92
C PHE A 64 -20.84 6.70 -3.55
N ASN A 65 -21.83 6.84 -2.68
CA ASN A 65 -23.16 7.37 -3.00
C ASN A 65 -23.36 8.67 -2.24
N ARG A 66 -23.96 9.67 -2.86
CA ARG A 66 -24.30 10.91 -2.17
C ARG A 66 -25.81 11.03 -2.01
N LYS A 67 -26.25 11.49 -0.86
CA LYS A 67 -27.66 11.81 -0.59
C LYS A 67 -27.75 13.22 -0.05
N LYS A 68 -28.75 13.97 -0.54
CA LYS A 68 -29.00 15.32 -0.04
C LYS A 68 -29.70 15.24 1.32
N ASP A 69 -29.10 15.88 2.31
CA ASP A 69 -29.75 16.08 3.60
C ASP A 69 -30.90 17.10 3.44
N LYS A 70 -32.11 16.68 3.78
CA LYS A 70 -33.32 17.52 3.62
C LYS A 70 -33.37 18.70 4.59
N GLU A 71 -32.73 18.55 5.76
CA GLU A 71 -32.74 19.57 6.80
C GLU A 71 -31.62 20.61 6.59
N LYS A 72 -30.42 20.15 6.20
CA LYS A 72 -29.22 20.99 6.10
C LYS A 72 -28.91 21.47 4.69
N GLY A 73 -29.55 20.87 3.67
CA GLY A 73 -29.43 21.28 2.27
C GLY A 73 -28.13 20.86 1.57
N TRP A 74 -27.18 20.23 2.25
CA TRP A 74 -25.95 19.73 1.67
C TRP A 74 -26.00 18.24 1.37
N TYR A 75 -24.98 17.73 0.60
CA TYR A 75 -24.85 16.33 0.30
C TYR A 75 -23.99 15.62 1.33
N ILE A 76 -24.44 14.43 1.76
CA ILE A 76 -23.68 13.51 2.61
C ILE A 76 -23.19 12.38 1.73
N TYR A 77 -21.88 12.06 1.82
CA TYR A 77 -21.23 10.99 1.09
C TYR A 77 -21.20 9.71 1.93
N TYR A 78 -21.62 8.61 1.31
CA TYR A 78 -21.63 7.28 1.89
C TYR A 78 -20.66 6.41 1.10
N TRP A 79 -19.72 5.81 1.78
CA TRP A 79 -18.58 5.12 1.18
C TRP A 79 -18.68 3.62 1.34
N THR A 80 -18.23 2.89 0.31
CA THR A 80 -18.23 1.42 0.26
C THR A 80 -16.95 0.93 -0.39
N ILE A 81 -16.32 -0.09 0.19
CA ILE A 81 -15.16 -0.77 -0.40
C ILE A 81 -15.62 -1.54 -1.64
N ILE A 82 -14.80 -1.53 -2.71
CA ILE A 82 -15.01 -2.31 -3.93
C ILE A 82 -14.11 -3.56 -3.87
N PRO A 83 -14.64 -4.74 -3.44
CA PRO A 83 -13.81 -5.92 -3.20
C PRO A 83 -13.09 -6.43 -4.46
N ASP A 84 -13.73 -6.35 -5.62
CA ASP A 84 -13.16 -6.86 -6.87
C ASP A 84 -11.97 -6.02 -7.35
N ASN A 85 -12.03 -4.71 -7.16
CA ASN A 85 -10.90 -3.82 -7.48
C ASN A 85 -9.72 -4.08 -6.55
N ILE A 86 -9.97 -4.34 -5.27
CA ILE A 86 -8.92 -4.70 -4.31
C ILE A 86 -8.27 -6.02 -4.71
N ARG A 87 -9.05 -7.03 -5.08
CA ARG A 87 -8.53 -8.31 -5.59
C ARG A 87 -7.66 -8.11 -6.83
N PHE A 88 -8.14 -7.32 -7.78
CA PHE A 88 -7.41 -7.02 -9.01
C PHE A 88 -6.05 -6.36 -8.71
N ILE A 89 -6.03 -5.32 -7.87
CA ILE A 89 -4.80 -4.60 -7.49
C ILE A 89 -3.85 -5.51 -6.72
N TYR A 90 -4.37 -6.35 -5.81
CA TYR A 90 -3.57 -7.33 -5.08
C TYR A 90 -2.82 -8.27 -6.03
N PHE A 91 -3.52 -8.90 -6.97
CA PHE A 91 -2.90 -9.81 -7.92
C PHE A 91 -1.98 -9.09 -8.92
N LYS A 92 -2.32 -7.87 -9.32
CA LYS A 92 -1.45 -7.05 -10.16
C LYS A 92 -0.12 -6.80 -9.47
N ARG A 93 -0.13 -6.33 -8.22
CA ARG A 93 1.09 -6.09 -7.44
C ARG A 93 1.92 -7.37 -7.25
N LYS A 94 1.28 -8.50 -6.96
CA LYS A 94 2.00 -9.79 -6.80
C LYS A 94 2.67 -10.24 -8.11
N ARG A 95 2.01 -10.05 -9.25
CA ARG A 95 2.62 -10.33 -10.57
C ARG A 95 3.81 -9.42 -10.86
N GLU A 96 3.68 -8.13 -10.60
CA GLU A 96 4.77 -7.17 -10.76
C GLU A 96 5.97 -7.50 -9.86
N GLN A 97 5.72 -7.89 -8.61
CA GLN A 97 6.77 -8.37 -7.71
C GLN A 97 7.48 -9.62 -8.25
N LEU A 98 6.72 -10.58 -8.77
CA LEU A 98 7.28 -11.80 -9.34
C LEU A 98 8.19 -11.51 -10.54
N VAL A 99 7.74 -10.61 -11.44
CA VAL A 99 8.55 -10.20 -12.60
C VAL A 99 9.87 -9.57 -12.12
N ARG A 100 9.82 -8.62 -11.19
CA ARG A 100 11.03 -7.97 -10.65
C ARG A 100 11.98 -8.95 -9.99
N LEU A 101 11.45 -9.92 -9.23
CA LEU A 101 12.26 -10.94 -8.57
C LEU A 101 12.94 -11.88 -9.59
N ASN A 102 12.21 -12.27 -10.64
CA ASN A 102 12.79 -13.09 -11.70
C ASN A 102 13.89 -12.34 -12.48
N GLU A 103 13.66 -11.06 -12.81
CA GLU A 103 14.65 -10.21 -13.45
C GLU A 103 15.91 -10.11 -12.59
N LYS A 104 15.75 -9.81 -11.30
CA LYS A 104 16.86 -9.72 -10.36
C LYS A 104 17.59 -11.05 -10.19
N MET A 105 16.89 -12.16 -10.14
CA MET A 105 17.49 -13.49 -10.07
C MET A 105 18.35 -13.77 -11.30
N LEU A 106 17.86 -13.44 -12.51
CA LEU A 106 18.62 -13.62 -13.76
C LEU A 106 19.85 -12.71 -13.81
N GLU A 107 19.78 -11.49 -13.30
CA GLU A 107 20.94 -10.59 -13.19
C GLU A 107 21.97 -11.17 -12.23
N GLU A 108 21.56 -11.64 -11.07
CA GLU A 108 22.45 -12.24 -10.08
C GLU A 108 23.09 -13.55 -10.54
N GLU A 109 22.43 -14.34 -11.38
CA GLU A 109 23.00 -15.56 -11.97
C GLU A 109 24.10 -15.27 -13.00
N LYS A 110 24.07 -14.10 -13.64
CA LYS A 110 25.04 -13.71 -14.67
C LYS A 110 26.31 -13.08 -14.12
N GLU A 111 26.26 -12.54 -12.91
CA GLU A 111 27.34 -11.76 -12.31
C GLU A 111 27.97 -12.50 -11.12
N LEU A 112 29.28 -12.29 -10.92
CA LEU A 112 29.95 -12.71 -9.72
C LEU A 112 29.81 -11.64 -8.64
N PHE A 113 29.44 -12.08 -7.43
CA PHE A 113 29.35 -11.21 -6.26
C PHE A 113 30.36 -11.60 -5.21
N PHE A 114 30.89 -10.59 -4.54
CA PHE A 114 31.82 -10.71 -3.43
C PHE A 114 31.14 -10.18 -2.16
N ILE A 115 31.18 -10.96 -1.10
CA ILE A 115 30.56 -10.61 0.19
C ILE A 115 31.66 -10.42 1.21
N CYS A 116 31.62 -9.32 1.95
CA CYS A 116 32.50 -9.08 3.06
C CYS A 116 32.29 -10.16 4.15
N PRO A 117 33.36 -10.76 4.74
CA PRO A 117 33.23 -11.71 5.85
C PRO A 117 32.47 -11.16 7.07
N ASN A 118 32.50 -9.84 7.25
CA ASN A 118 31.79 -9.13 8.32
C ASN A 118 30.38 -8.63 7.88
N ASP A 119 29.87 -9.10 6.74
CA ASP A 119 28.54 -8.71 6.18
C ASP A 119 28.33 -7.19 5.97
N CYS A 120 29.42 -6.40 5.85
CA CYS A 120 29.31 -4.96 5.64
C CYS A 120 28.70 -4.62 4.29
N VAL A 121 29.25 -5.20 3.21
CA VAL A 121 28.85 -4.90 1.81
C VAL A 121 28.87 -6.15 0.94
N ARG A 122 28.08 -6.10 -0.12
CA ARG A 122 28.08 -7.04 -1.22
C ARG A 122 28.39 -6.29 -2.51
N LEU A 123 29.47 -6.66 -3.19
CA LEU A 123 29.96 -5.98 -4.37
C LEU A 123 29.84 -6.91 -5.59
N ASN A 124 29.54 -6.37 -6.75
CA ASN A 124 29.72 -7.07 -8.02
C ASN A 124 31.19 -7.06 -8.45
N PHE A 125 31.52 -7.71 -9.57
CA PHE A 125 32.91 -7.82 -10.01
C PHE A 125 33.55 -6.45 -10.29
N ASP A 126 32.85 -5.54 -10.98
CA ASP A 126 33.37 -4.22 -11.32
C ASP A 126 33.62 -3.38 -10.06
N GLN A 127 32.65 -3.37 -9.17
CA GLN A 127 32.80 -2.72 -7.86
C GLN A 127 33.93 -3.34 -7.03
N GLY A 128 34.07 -4.67 -7.08
CA GLY A 128 35.16 -5.37 -6.42
C GLY A 128 36.53 -4.94 -6.97
N MET A 129 36.63 -4.75 -8.28
CA MET A 129 37.86 -4.24 -8.93
C MET A 129 38.19 -2.81 -8.48
N ASP A 130 37.19 -1.92 -8.41
CA ASP A 130 37.38 -0.53 -7.98
C ASP A 130 37.94 -0.41 -6.56
N PHE A 131 37.60 -1.37 -5.70
CA PHE A 131 38.10 -1.46 -4.31
C PHE A 131 39.21 -2.49 -4.11
N GLU A 132 39.85 -2.95 -5.20
CA GLU A 132 40.91 -3.96 -5.14
C GLU A 132 40.50 -5.23 -4.36
N PHE A 133 39.23 -5.58 -4.42
CA PHE A 133 38.58 -6.69 -3.65
C PHE A 133 38.71 -6.57 -2.14
N HIS A 134 38.90 -5.36 -1.62
CA HIS A 134 38.84 -5.04 -0.20
C HIS A 134 37.48 -4.45 0.17
N CYS A 135 37.07 -4.66 1.41
CA CYS A 135 35.82 -4.05 1.87
C CYS A 135 35.99 -2.53 2.08
N PRO A 136 35.19 -1.66 1.46
CA PRO A 136 35.29 -0.21 1.65
C PRO A 136 34.93 0.25 3.07
N GLU A 137 34.23 -0.59 3.85
CA GLU A 137 33.79 -0.27 5.21
C GLU A 137 34.77 -0.76 6.29
N CYS A 138 35.30 -1.97 6.14
CA CYS A 138 36.16 -2.56 7.19
C CYS A 138 37.58 -2.94 6.75
N GLY A 139 37.91 -2.73 5.48
CA GLY A 139 39.26 -2.99 4.92
C GLY A 139 39.43 -4.37 4.33
#